data_76d6b573901a54a223f75c382873fb33
#
_entry.id   76d6b573901a54a223f75c382873fb33
#
_cell.length_a   1.000
_cell.length_b   1.000
_cell.length_c   1.000
_cell.angle_alpha   90.00
_cell.angle_beta   90.00
_cell.angle_gamma   90.00
#
_symmetry.space_group_name_H-M   'P 1'
#
loop_
_entity.id
_entity.type
_entity.pdbx_description
1 polymer ?
#
loop_
_entity_poly.entity_id
_entity_poly.type
_entity_poly.pdbx_seq_one_letter_code
_entity_poly.pdbx_strand_id
1 'polypeptide(L)'
;MSGTGSFSGTHGAAPDTRLRAKSLLIAGGGTGGHVFPAVAVAREWLARGGEGEREVVIVGTERGLEFKLVPQAGLPLELIRVAGLKGIGGVKFFRNAALLPAGLWDSAEIIRRHRFDVAFGVGGYASGPMMLLATLNSIPTVIFEPNVEPGFTNRVLANMASRVAVAHRETGVRLGRKSVVTGCPVRREFFSVPPKEHSLPFRILITGGSRGAAPINRAVVASLDLLAPRKNQLFVVHQTGERDYNDVRVAYAQREFHAEVVPFIENMAERFAQADLIVCRSGAITVAEVSAAGRAAIFIPFAAATDAHQMRNAQAMRAAGAARLIPQDELGPGRLTNEIFSLLDQPRRIAEMEQRARALARPRAVEDIVDLLDGLARPAGGKGVGRQ
;
A
#
# COMPACT_ATOMS: atom_id res chain seq x y z
N MET A 1 12.48 -76.10 37.05
CA MET A 1 13.11 -75.61 35.80
C MET A 1 12.21 -74.59 35.18
N SER A 2 12.50 -73.37 35.45
CA SER A 2 11.70 -72.20 35.08
C SER A 2 12.42 -71.40 34.00
N GLY A 3 11.83 -71.28 32.85
CA GLY A 3 12.30 -70.46 31.72
C GLY A 3 11.56 -69.15 31.65
N THR A 4 12.25 -68.07 31.98
CA THR A 4 11.75 -66.70 31.85
C THR A 4 12.12 -66.18 30.47
N GLY A 5 11.13 -66.05 29.59
CA GLY A 5 11.25 -65.37 28.31
C GLY A 5 10.99 -63.87 28.47
N SER A 6 12.00 -63.07 28.27
CA SER A 6 11.88 -61.58 28.23
C SER A 6 11.41 -61.16 26.83
N PHE A 7 10.24 -60.56 26.76
CA PHE A 7 9.77 -59.86 25.58
C PHE A 7 10.32 -58.41 25.62
N SER A 8 11.30 -58.10 24.78
CA SER A 8 11.72 -56.75 24.49
C SER A 8 10.73 -56.12 23.48
N GLY A 9 9.83 -55.31 24.00
CA GLY A 9 8.95 -54.47 23.17
C GLY A 9 9.74 -53.29 22.60
N THR A 10 10.02 -53.34 21.30
CA THR A 10 10.50 -52.17 20.55
C THR A 10 9.32 -51.21 20.40
N HIS A 11 9.29 -50.15 21.22
CA HIS A 11 8.44 -49.01 20.96
C HIS A 11 8.92 -48.32 19.67
N GLY A 12 8.29 -48.67 18.56
CA GLY A 12 8.36 -47.85 17.34
C GLY A 12 7.76 -46.49 17.62
N ALA A 13 8.60 -45.45 17.64
CA ALA A 13 8.14 -44.07 17.68
C ALA A 13 7.26 -43.87 16.46
N ALA A 14 5.99 -43.54 16.70
CA ALA A 14 5.09 -43.13 15.62
C ALA A 14 5.73 -41.94 14.90
N PRO A 15 5.71 -41.92 13.55
CA PRO A 15 6.25 -40.77 12.84
C PRO A 15 5.47 -39.51 13.27
N ASP A 16 6.21 -38.48 13.69
CA ASP A 16 5.66 -37.16 14.02
C ASP A 16 4.99 -36.59 12.74
N THR A 17 3.69 -36.84 12.59
CA THR A 17 2.85 -36.41 11.46
C THR A 17 2.40 -34.95 11.63
N ARG A 18 3.14 -34.11 12.34
CA ARG A 18 2.84 -32.68 12.31
C ARG A 18 2.99 -32.20 10.87
N LEU A 19 1.85 -31.83 10.28
CA LEU A 19 1.82 -31.20 8.96
C LEU A 19 2.71 -29.94 9.03
N ARG A 20 3.66 -29.83 8.10
CA ARG A 20 4.51 -28.65 8.00
C ARG A 20 3.62 -27.40 7.80
N ALA A 21 3.94 -26.32 8.50
CA ALA A 21 3.28 -25.02 8.33
C ALA A 21 3.27 -24.59 6.86
N LYS A 22 2.15 -24.03 6.40
CA LYS A 22 2.07 -23.38 5.09
C LYS A 22 2.87 -22.08 5.13
N SER A 23 3.84 -21.95 4.23
CA SER A 23 4.80 -20.85 4.22
C SER A 23 4.54 -19.86 3.08
N LEU A 24 4.37 -18.59 3.43
CA LEU A 24 4.18 -17.47 2.51
C LEU A 24 5.42 -16.59 2.45
N LEU A 25 5.95 -16.38 1.25
CA LEU A 25 6.91 -15.35 0.96
C LEU A 25 6.19 -14.06 0.55
N ILE A 26 6.50 -12.93 1.17
CA ILE A 26 6.04 -11.60 0.72
C ILE A 26 7.26 -10.76 0.32
N ALA A 27 7.30 -10.31 -0.92
CA ALA A 27 8.40 -9.50 -1.43
C ALA A 27 7.94 -8.09 -1.79
N GLY A 28 8.56 -7.08 -1.18
CA GLY A 28 8.26 -5.69 -1.49
C GLY A 28 8.72 -4.72 -0.41
N GLY A 29 8.64 -3.44 -0.72
CA GLY A 29 9.06 -2.41 0.23
C GLY A 29 9.35 -1.07 -0.44
N GLY A 30 10.09 -0.22 0.29
CA GLY A 30 10.50 1.11 -0.12
C GLY A 30 9.56 2.20 0.40
N THR A 31 8.27 2.12 0.13
CA THR A 31 7.27 3.11 0.53
C THR A 31 6.10 2.49 1.29
N GLY A 32 5.35 3.31 2.03
CA GLY A 32 4.12 2.86 2.71
C GLY A 32 3.12 2.18 1.78
N GLY A 33 3.08 2.61 0.50
CA GLY A 33 2.23 2.00 -0.52
C GLY A 33 2.49 0.52 -0.80
N HIS A 34 3.65 -0.01 -0.45
CA HIS A 34 3.98 -1.43 -0.56
C HIS A 34 3.96 -2.12 0.81
N VAL A 35 4.42 -1.42 1.86
CA VAL A 35 4.58 -2.01 3.20
C VAL A 35 3.23 -2.28 3.86
N PHE A 36 2.27 -1.35 3.79
CA PHE A 36 0.96 -1.55 4.42
C PHE A 36 0.17 -2.72 3.82
N PRO A 37 0.08 -2.89 2.48
CA PRO A 37 -0.51 -4.10 1.90
C PRO A 37 0.21 -5.38 2.30
N ALA A 38 1.56 -5.37 2.34
CA ALA A 38 2.34 -6.53 2.77
C ALA A 38 1.99 -6.97 4.20
N VAL A 39 1.98 -6.02 5.14
CA VAL A 39 1.62 -6.27 6.55
C VAL A 39 0.17 -6.73 6.69
N ALA A 40 -0.77 -6.13 5.96
CA ALA A 40 -2.18 -6.51 6.02
C ALA A 40 -2.39 -7.95 5.53
N VAL A 41 -1.80 -8.32 4.39
CA VAL A 41 -1.87 -9.68 3.83
C VAL A 41 -1.16 -10.69 4.74
N ALA A 42 0.01 -10.34 5.30
CA ALA A 42 0.72 -11.21 6.24
C ALA A 42 -0.11 -11.54 7.49
N ARG A 43 -0.75 -10.53 8.08
CA ARG A 43 -1.61 -10.72 9.26
C ARG A 43 -2.84 -11.58 8.96
N GLU A 44 -3.51 -11.33 7.85
CA GLU A 44 -4.66 -12.12 7.44
C GLU A 44 -4.26 -13.57 7.11
N TRP A 45 -3.10 -13.76 6.44
CA TRP A 45 -2.55 -15.10 6.18
C TRP A 45 -2.35 -15.88 7.47
N LEU A 46 -1.69 -15.28 8.47
CA LEU A 46 -1.44 -15.92 9.77
C LEU A 46 -2.74 -16.16 10.55
N ALA A 47 -3.69 -15.23 10.50
CA ALA A 47 -4.98 -15.35 11.21
C ALA A 47 -5.86 -16.50 10.71
N ARG A 48 -5.66 -16.99 9.49
CA ARG A 48 -6.43 -18.11 8.92
C ARG A 48 -5.93 -19.48 9.31
N GLY A 49 -4.82 -19.59 10.03
CA GLY A 49 -4.28 -20.84 10.56
C GLY A 49 -4.34 -20.90 12.07
N GLY A 50 -4.26 -22.12 12.63
CA GLY A 50 -3.95 -22.35 14.03
C GLY A 50 -2.48 -22.00 14.36
N GLU A 51 -2.12 -22.07 15.63
CA GLU A 51 -0.75 -21.84 16.07
C GLU A 51 0.22 -22.83 15.39
N GLY A 52 1.22 -22.28 14.68
CA GLY A 52 2.20 -23.08 13.95
C GLY A 52 1.73 -23.70 12.62
N GLU A 53 0.50 -23.46 12.19
CA GLU A 53 0.00 -23.97 10.89
C GLU A 53 0.38 -23.11 9.70
N ARG A 54 0.68 -21.83 9.93
CA ARG A 54 1.07 -20.88 8.89
C ARG A 54 2.27 -20.04 9.33
N GLU A 55 3.12 -19.78 8.39
CA GLU A 55 4.26 -18.87 8.55
C GLU A 55 4.36 -17.89 7.40
N VAL A 56 5.03 -16.77 7.64
CA VAL A 56 5.28 -15.74 6.64
C VAL A 56 6.69 -15.21 6.81
N VAL A 57 7.36 -14.92 5.70
CA VAL A 57 8.60 -14.15 5.68
C VAL A 57 8.43 -12.98 4.73
N ILE A 58 8.69 -11.77 5.23
CA ILE A 58 8.68 -10.55 4.42
C ILE A 58 10.11 -10.27 3.99
N VAL A 59 10.31 -9.97 2.70
CA VAL A 59 11.61 -9.62 2.12
C VAL A 59 11.57 -8.19 1.63
N GLY A 60 12.51 -7.40 2.11
CA GLY A 60 12.63 -5.97 1.82
C GLY A 60 14.06 -5.50 1.66
N THR A 61 14.30 -4.21 1.90
CA THR A 61 15.60 -3.55 1.82
C THR A 61 15.88 -2.73 3.08
N GLU A 62 17.15 -2.52 3.42
CA GLU A 62 17.54 -1.72 4.61
C GLU A 62 17.07 -0.25 4.54
N ARG A 63 16.87 0.29 3.34
CA ARG A 63 16.58 1.72 3.12
C ARG A 63 15.10 2.03 3.03
N GLY A 64 14.25 1.04 3.02
CA GLY A 64 12.81 1.19 2.90
C GLY A 64 12.10 1.34 4.26
N LEU A 65 10.83 1.75 4.21
CA LEU A 65 9.99 1.83 5.41
C LEU A 65 9.74 0.45 6.04
N GLU A 66 9.88 -0.62 5.29
CA GLU A 66 9.75 -2.00 5.75
C GLU A 66 10.73 -2.32 6.87
N PHE A 67 11.95 -1.77 6.83
CA PHE A 67 12.97 -1.98 7.86
C PHE A 67 12.49 -1.58 9.27
N LYS A 68 11.65 -0.57 9.36
CA LYS A 68 11.06 -0.10 10.62
C LYS A 68 9.69 -0.73 10.88
N LEU A 69 8.80 -0.71 9.88
CA LEU A 69 7.38 -1.03 10.09
C LEU A 69 7.10 -2.54 10.21
N VAL A 70 7.85 -3.39 9.52
CA VAL A 70 7.63 -4.84 9.57
C VAL A 70 7.99 -5.42 10.95
N PRO A 71 9.17 -5.12 11.55
CA PRO A 71 9.47 -5.54 12.92
C PRO A 71 8.51 -4.94 13.95
N GLN A 72 8.09 -3.68 13.80
CA GLN A 72 7.09 -3.06 14.68
C GLN A 72 5.72 -3.76 14.61
N ALA A 73 5.41 -4.40 13.48
CA ALA A 73 4.21 -5.22 13.32
C ALA A 73 4.35 -6.63 13.91
N GLY A 74 5.51 -6.99 14.46
CA GLY A 74 5.82 -8.33 15.00
C GLY A 74 6.05 -9.38 13.90
N LEU A 75 6.41 -8.97 12.69
CA LEU A 75 6.57 -9.86 11.53
C LEU A 75 8.06 -10.06 11.21
N PRO A 76 8.47 -11.26 10.74
CA PRO A 76 9.84 -11.52 10.34
C PRO A 76 10.20 -10.78 9.04
N LEU A 77 11.38 -10.16 9.03
CA LEU A 77 11.92 -9.43 7.90
C LEU A 77 13.29 -9.97 7.50
N GLU A 78 13.43 -10.32 6.24
CA GLU A 78 14.72 -10.62 5.61
C GLU A 78 15.09 -9.50 4.63
N LEU A 79 16.39 -9.26 4.46
CA LEU A 79 16.88 -8.13 3.67
C LEU A 79 17.67 -8.62 2.46
N ILE A 80 17.47 -7.95 1.32
CA ILE A 80 18.25 -8.16 0.10
C ILE A 80 18.90 -6.87 -0.38
N ARG A 81 20.06 -7.00 -1.03
CA ARG A 81 20.86 -5.88 -1.54
C ARG A 81 20.41 -5.44 -2.91
N VAL A 82 19.36 -4.61 -2.97
CA VAL A 82 18.86 -4.03 -4.22
C VAL A 82 18.59 -2.55 -4.06
N ALA A 83 18.59 -1.83 -5.18
CA ALA A 83 18.24 -0.42 -5.23
C ALA A 83 17.50 -0.08 -6.52
N GLY A 84 16.74 1.03 -6.51
CA GLY A 84 15.98 1.48 -7.68
C GLY A 84 16.87 1.83 -8.86
N LEU A 85 16.45 1.43 -10.06
CA LEU A 85 17.14 1.71 -11.32
C LEU A 85 16.47 2.85 -12.11
N LYS A 86 15.22 3.18 -11.80
CA LYS A 86 14.44 4.14 -12.60
C LYS A 86 14.52 5.56 -12.01
N GLY A 87 14.64 6.57 -12.90
CA GLY A 87 14.63 7.98 -12.50
C GLY A 87 15.93 8.49 -11.86
N ILE A 88 17.04 7.80 -12.03
CA ILE A 88 18.36 8.16 -11.49
C ILE A 88 19.39 8.44 -12.59
N GLY A 89 20.30 9.39 -12.35
CA GLY A 89 21.37 9.73 -13.30
C GLY A 89 22.35 8.57 -13.55
N GLY A 90 23.07 8.62 -14.66
CA GLY A 90 23.90 7.52 -15.18
C GLY A 90 24.81 6.85 -14.16
N VAL A 91 25.59 7.60 -13.37
CA VAL A 91 26.51 7.03 -12.36
C VAL A 91 25.76 6.24 -11.29
N LYS A 92 24.62 6.78 -10.80
CA LYS A 92 23.77 6.08 -9.82
C LYS A 92 23.12 4.84 -10.43
N PHE A 93 22.76 4.90 -11.73
CA PHE A 93 22.21 3.75 -12.44
C PHE A 93 23.20 2.58 -12.47
N PHE A 94 24.46 2.81 -12.91
CA PHE A 94 25.49 1.77 -12.95
C PHE A 94 25.79 1.20 -11.56
N ARG A 95 25.88 2.07 -10.53
CA ARG A 95 26.09 1.63 -9.15
C ARG A 95 24.95 0.74 -8.65
N ASN A 96 23.70 1.12 -8.94
CA ASN A 96 22.53 0.36 -8.50
C ASN A 96 22.36 -0.92 -9.32
N ALA A 97 22.68 -0.90 -10.62
CA ALA A 97 22.70 -2.09 -11.47
C ALA A 97 23.74 -3.12 -11.01
N ALA A 98 24.90 -2.68 -10.51
CA ALA A 98 25.92 -3.54 -9.94
C ALA A 98 25.45 -4.29 -8.67
N LEU A 99 24.37 -3.86 -8.02
CA LEU A 99 23.76 -4.58 -6.89
C LEU A 99 22.82 -5.72 -7.33
N LEU A 100 22.41 -5.78 -8.59
CA LEU A 100 21.45 -6.81 -9.04
C LEU A 100 21.97 -8.24 -8.85
N PRO A 101 23.24 -8.59 -9.19
CA PRO A 101 23.77 -9.93 -8.93
C PRO A 101 23.76 -10.29 -7.44
N ALA A 102 24.11 -9.33 -6.57
CA ALA A 102 24.06 -9.53 -5.12
C ALA A 102 22.63 -9.73 -4.62
N GLY A 103 21.66 -8.93 -5.11
CA GLY A 103 20.26 -9.09 -4.79
C GLY A 103 19.65 -10.41 -5.26
N LEU A 104 20.05 -10.90 -6.44
CA LEU A 104 19.68 -12.23 -6.93
C LEU A 104 20.28 -13.34 -6.06
N TRP A 105 21.55 -13.19 -5.65
CA TRP A 105 22.19 -14.13 -4.73
C TRP A 105 21.48 -14.18 -3.38
N ASP A 106 21.22 -13.03 -2.76
CA ASP A 106 20.49 -12.93 -1.51
C ASP A 106 19.11 -13.59 -1.61
N SER A 107 18.39 -13.32 -2.72
CA SER A 107 17.07 -13.90 -2.98
C SER A 107 17.13 -15.42 -3.14
N ALA A 108 18.16 -15.96 -3.83
CA ALA A 108 18.37 -17.39 -3.98
C ALA A 108 18.67 -18.06 -2.63
N GLU A 109 19.47 -17.41 -1.80
CA GLU A 109 19.81 -17.91 -0.46
C GLU A 109 18.59 -17.97 0.46
N ILE A 110 17.70 -16.94 0.41
CA ILE A 110 16.45 -16.93 1.16
C ILE A 110 15.55 -18.08 0.69
N ILE A 111 15.36 -18.26 -0.64
CA ILE A 111 14.55 -19.36 -1.19
C ILE A 111 15.12 -20.72 -0.81
N ARG A 112 16.46 -20.87 -0.74
CA ARG A 112 17.12 -22.11 -0.34
C ARG A 112 16.94 -22.44 1.15
N ARG A 113 16.96 -21.40 2.01
CA ARG A 113 16.79 -21.56 3.49
C ARG A 113 15.35 -21.84 3.87
N HIS A 114 14.40 -21.27 3.16
CA HIS A 114 12.97 -21.41 3.42
C HIS A 114 12.27 -22.22 2.32
N ARG A 115 11.29 -23.04 2.73
CA ARG A 115 10.44 -23.80 1.79
C ARG A 115 9.09 -23.11 1.66
N PHE A 116 9.00 -22.16 0.74
CA PHE A 116 7.76 -21.43 0.49
C PHE A 116 6.77 -22.22 -0.34
N ASP A 117 5.48 -22.20 0.04
CA ASP A 117 4.39 -22.81 -0.69
C ASP A 117 3.76 -21.86 -1.70
N VAL A 118 3.86 -20.55 -1.46
CA VAL A 118 3.37 -19.50 -2.34
C VAL A 118 4.16 -18.20 -2.10
N ALA A 119 4.25 -17.33 -3.11
CA ALA A 119 4.91 -16.05 -3.02
C ALA A 119 4.00 -14.91 -3.46
N PHE A 120 4.09 -13.77 -2.76
CA PHE A 120 3.33 -12.56 -3.01
C PHE A 120 4.24 -11.36 -3.24
N GLY A 121 4.18 -10.76 -4.41
CA GLY A 121 4.93 -9.56 -4.77
C GLY A 121 4.06 -8.31 -4.68
N VAL A 122 4.36 -7.42 -3.73
CA VAL A 122 3.59 -6.18 -3.52
C VAL A 122 4.18 -4.97 -4.25
N GLY A 123 5.28 -5.15 -4.99
CA GLY A 123 5.99 -4.08 -5.67
C GLY A 123 7.18 -3.53 -4.87
N GLY A 124 7.82 -2.49 -5.41
CA GLY A 124 9.08 -1.97 -4.89
C GLY A 124 10.30 -2.74 -5.41
N TYR A 125 11.48 -2.34 -4.94
CA TYR A 125 12.75 -2.83 -5.52
C TYR A 125 13.05 -4.30 -5.17
N ALA A 126 12.65 -4.75 -4.00
CA ALA A 126 12.85 -6.14 -3.56
C ALA A 126 11.96 -7.14 -4.31
N SER A 127 10.80 -6.69 -4.79
CA SER A 127 9.82 -7.57 -5.46
C SER A 127 10.36 -8.16 -6.76
N GLY A 128 11.10 -7.38 -7.57
CA GLY A 128 11.59 -7.84 -8.88
C GLY A 128 12.43 -9.11 -8.81
N PRO A 129 13.62 -9.07 -8.20
CA PRO A 129 14.52 -10.23 -8.09
C PRO A 129 13.88 -11.41 -7.36
N MET A 130 13.17 -11.14 -6.27
CA MET A 130 12.59 -12.18 -5.44
C MET A 130 11.47 -12.93 -6.16
N MET A 131 10.54 -12.23 -6.81
CA MET A 131 9.45 -12.87 -7.56
C MET A 131 9.94 -13.58 -8.80
N LEU A 132 10.96 -13.07 -9.47
CA LEU A 132 11.62 -13.75 -10.58
C LEU A 132 12.17 -15.12 -10.13
N LEU A 133 12.96 -15.13 -9.06
CA LEU A 133 13.54 -16.37 -8.56
C LEU A 133 12.50 -17.31 -7.96
N ALA A 134 11.47 -16.82 -7.28
CA ALA A 134 10.35 -17.63 -6.84
C ALA A 134 9.70 -18.37 -8.02
N THR A 135 9.45 -17.65 -9.13
CA THR A 135 8.88 -18.25 -10.35
C THR A 135 9.81 -19.30 -10.96
N LEU A 136 11.11 -19.01 -11.08
CA LEU A 136 12.10 -19.95 -11.63
C LEU A 136 12.24 -21.22 -10.77
N ASN A 137 12.04 -21.12 -9.46
CA ASN A 137 12.00 -22.26 -8.54
C ASN A 137 10.61 -22.93 -8.47
N SER A 138 9.72 -22.62 -9.40
CA SER A 138 8.36 -23.21 -9.48
C SER A 138 7.53 -22.98 -8.21
N ILE A 139 7.81 -21.91 -7.44
CA ILE A 139 6.94 -21.46 -6.35
C ILE A 139 5.77 -20.72 -6.99
N PRO A 140 4.51 -21.08 -6.73
CA PRO A 140 3.36 -20.32 -7.24
C PRO A 140 3.42 -18.86 -6.79
N THR A 141 3.20 -17.94 -7.72
CA THR A 141 3.37 -16.50 -7.46
C THR A 141 2.09 -15.71 -7.72
N VAL A 142 1.80 -14.77 -6.82
CA VAL A 142 0.82 -13.72 -7.02
C VAL A 142 1.55 -12.38 -7.00
N ILE A 143 1.34 -11.52 -7.99
CA ILE A 143 1.81 -10.14 -7.95
C ILE A 143 0.62 -9.20 -7.74
N PHE A 144 0.87 -8.09 -7.06
CA PHE A 144 -0.14 -7.08 -6.77
C PHE A 144 0.16 -5.77 -7.50
N GLU A 145 -0.84 -5.27 -8.24
CA GLU A 145 -0.78 -3.96 -8.89
C GLU A 145 -1.87 -3.03 -8.34
N PRO A 146 -1.50 -2.06 -7.51
CA PRO A 146 -2.46 -1.14 -6.91
C PRO A 146 -2.89 0.01 -7.82
N ASN A 147 -2.14 0.31 -8.89
CA ASN A 147 -2.36 1.48 -9.74
C ASN A 147 -3.22 1.16 -10.96
N VAL A 148 -3.91 2.17 -11.49
CA VAL A 148 -4.64 2.09 -12.77
C VAL A 148 -3.67 1.80 -13.93
N GLU A 149 -2.50 2.46 -13.95
CA GLU A 149 -1.44 2.17 -14.91
C GLU A 149 -0.42 1.23 -14.27
N PRO A 150 -0.21 0.01 -14.80
CA PRO A 150 0.68 -0.96 -14.18
C PRO A 150 2.14 -0.55 -14.32
N GLY A 151 2.91 -0.74 -13.23
CA GLY A 151 4.35 -0.49 -13.20
C GLY A 151 5.13 -1.42 -14.15
N PHE A 152 6.28 -0.96 -14.63
CA PHE A 152 7.14 -1.73 -15.55
C PHE A 152 7.46 -3.13 -15.01
N THR A 153 7.89 -3.23 -13.76
CA THR A 153 8.23 -4.52 -13.13
C THR A 153 7.02 -5.48 -13.13
N ASN A 154 5.84 -4.97 -12.76
CA ASN A 154 4.62 -5.79 -12.74
C ASN A 154 4.16 -6.19 -14.14
N ARG A 155 4.35 -5.34 -15.16
CA ARG A 155 4.09 -5.71 -16.56
C ARG A 155 4.94 -6.89 -17.02
N VAL A 156 6.22 -6.90 -16.65
CA VAL A 156 7.13 -8.01 -16.99
C VAL A 156 6.77 -9.27 -16.22
N LEU A 157 6.61 -9.16 -14.90
CA LEU A 157 6.32 -10.29 -14.03
C LEU A 157 4.93 -10.90 -14.25
N ALA A 158 3.94 -10.13 -14.71
CA ALA A 158 2.58 -10.61 -14.96
C ALA A 158 2.53 -11.79 -15.92
N ASN A 159 3.40 -11.81 -16.94
CA ASN A 159 3.48 -12.92 -17.90
C ASN A 159 3.94 -14.22 -17.24
N MET A 160 4.77 -14.13 -16.23
CA MET A 160 5.38 -15.28 -15.53
C MET A 160 4.59 -15.69 -14.28
N ALA A 161 3.92 -14.76 -13.62
CA ALA A 161 3.17 -15.01 -12.39
C ALA A 161 2.02 -16.00 -12.59
N SER A 162 1.66 -16.74 -11.53
CA SER A 162 0.51 -17.62 -11.51
C SER A 162 -0.81 -16.87 -11.54
N ARG A 163 -0.89 -15.76 -10.78
CA ARG A 163 -2.03 -14.82 -10.76
C ARG A 163 -1.52 -13.38 -10.58
N VAL A 164 -2.39 -12.44 -10.94
CA VAL A 164 -2.17 -11.00 -10.76
C VAL A 164 -3.37 -10.43 -10.00
N ALA A 165 -3.17 -10.00 -8.77
CA ALA A 165 -4.16 -9.25 -8.02
C ALA A 165 -4.09 -7.78 -8.45
N VAL A 166 -5.22 -7.18 -8.82
CA VAL A 166 -5.27 -5.78 -9.28
C VAL A 166 -6.31 -4.99 -8.51
N ALA A 167 -6.01 -3.71 -8.25
CA ALA A 167 -6.97 -2.83 -7.61
C ALA A 167 -8.07 -2.35 -8.57
N HIS A 168 -7.77 -2.24 -9.87
CA HIS A 168 -8.66 -1.65 -10.87
C HIS A 168 -8.94 -2.63 -12.03
N ARG A 169 -10.17 -2.61 -12.52
CA ARG A 169 -10.60 -3.48 -13.63
C ARG A 169 -9.82 -3.20 -14.93
N GLU A 170 -9.56 -1.93 -15.21
CA GLU A 170 -8.81 -1.49 -16.39
C GLU A 170 -7.39 -2.05 -16.39
N THR A 171 -6.76 -2.10 -15.22
CA THR A 171 -5.45 -2.70 -15.01
C THR A 171 -5.48 -4.21 -15.29
N GLY A 172 -6.54 -4.89 -14.84
CA GLY A 172 -6.75 -6.31 -15.10
C GLY A 172 -6.85 -6.62 -16.60
N VAL A 173 -7.56 -5.79 -17.37
CA VAL A 173 -7.64 -5.95 -18.83
C VAL A 173 -6.25 -5.84 -19.48
N ARG A 174 -5.42 -4.89 -19.02
CA ARG A 174 -4.06 -4.69 -19.57
C ARG A 174 -3.08 -5.80 -19.21
N LEU A 175 -3.19 -6.38 -18.00
CA LEU A 175 -2.31 -7.45 -17.52
C LEU A 175 -2.79 -8.86 -17.89
N GLY A 176 -3.97 -8.98 -18.51
CA GLY A 176 -4.45 -10.19 -19.14
C GLY A 176 -5.21 -11.17 -18.23
N ARG A 177 -5.45 -12.38 -18.75
CA ARG A 177 -6.38 -13.37 -18.18
C ARG A 177 -6.05 -13.87 -16.76
N LYS A 178 -4.81 -13.75 -16.33
CA LYS A 178 -4.38 -14.15 -14.97
C LYS A 178 -4.79 -13.14 -13.90
N SER A 179 -5.33 -11.98 -14.32
CA SER A 179 -5.69 -10.89 -13.42
C SER A 179 -7.02 -11.15 -12.72
N VAL A 180 -7.04 -10.85 -11.43
CA VAL A 180 -8.23 -10.90 -10.57
C VAL A 180 -8.38 -9.54 -9.89
N VAL A 181 -9.56 -8.93 -9.97
CA VAL A 181 -9.85 -7.64 -9.33
C VAL A 181 -10.15 -7.91 -7.86
N THR A 182 -9.17 -7.64 -7.01
CA THR A 182 -9.28 -7.77 -5.55
C THR A 182 -9.55 -6.45 -4.86
N GLY A 183 -9.18 -5.33 -5.48
CA GLY A 183 -9.08 -4.05 -4.80
C GLY A 183 -7.70 -3.86 -4.17
N CYS A 184 -7.54 -2.74 -3.45
CA CYS A 184 -6.31 -2.40 -2.77
C CYS A 184 -6.45 -2.65 -1.26
N PRO A 185 -5.55 -3.43 -0.63
CA PRO A 185 -5.54 -3.62 0.82
C PRO A 185 -5.45 -2.28 1.56
N VAL A 186 -6.41 -2.01 2.40
CA VAL A 186 -6.51 -0.82 3.25
C VAL A 186 -6.69 -1.26 4.69
N ARG A 187 -6.16 -0.50 5.63
CA ARG A 187 -6.34 -0.74 7.06
C ARG A 187 -7.82 -0.69 7.42
N ARG A 188 -8.27 -1.64 8.26
CA ARG A 188 -9.70 -1.84 8.58
C ARG A 188 -10.36 -0.60 9.18
N GLU A 189 -9.62 0.20 9.95
CA GLU A 189 -10.12 1.42 10.56
C GLU A 189 -10.70 2.45 9.58
N PHE A 190 -10.24 2.49 8.31
CA PHE A 190 -10.82 3.37 7.31
C PHE A 190 -12.23 2.97 6.87
N PHE A 191 -12.54 1.68 6.87
CA PHE A 191 -13.90 1.20 6.58
C PHE A 191 -14.89 1.49 7.71
N SER A 192 -14.38 1.69 8.93
CA SER A 192 -15.16 2.03 10.12
C SER A 192 -15.43 3.53 10.26
N VAL A 193 -14.90 4.36 9.35
CA VAL A 193 -15.16 5.81 9.35
C VAL A 193 -16.65 6.06 9.07
N PRO A 194 -17.39 6.68 10.02
CA PRO A 194 -18.83 6.89 9.85
C PRO A 194 -19.12 7.98 8.82
N PRO A 195 -20.29 7.98 8.18
CA PRO A 195 -20.78 9.15 7.46
C PRO A 195 -20.74 10.39 8.35
N LYS A 196 -20.54 11.56 7.76
CA LYS A 196 -20.42 12.82 8.49
C LYS A 196 -21.46 13.82 8.00
N GLU A 197 -22.13 14.49 8.94
CA GLU A 197 -22.90 15.69 8.64
C GLU A 197 -21.94 16.90 8.55
N HIS A 198 -22.09 17.65 7.47
CA HIS A 198 -21.21 18.79 7.19
C HIS A 198 -21.75 20.04 7.88
N SER A 199 -20.96 20.59 8.78
CA SER A 199 -21.27 21.79 9.55
C SER A 199 -20.06 22.71 9.66
N LEU A 200 -20.28 23.96 10.04
CA LEU A 200 -19.17 24.88 10.34
C LEU A 200 -18.62 24.62 11.77
N PRO A 201 -17.33 24.76 11.96
CA PRO A 201 -16.32 25.07 10.97
C PRO A 201 -16.04 23.89 10.03
N PHE A 202 -15.93 24.17 8.74
CA PHE A 202 -15.60 23.20 7.69
C PHE A 202 -14.15 22.72 7.86
N ARG A 203 -13.99 21.42 8.10
CA ARG A 203 -12.68 20.82 8.42
C ARG A 203 -11.97 20.31 7.20
N ILE A 204 -10.80 20.87 6.94
CA ILE A 204 -9.96 20.47 5.81
C ILE A 204 -8.72 19.74 6.33
N LEU A 205 -8.55 18.50 5.88
CA LEU A 205 -7.31 17.74 6.11
C LEU A 205 -6.39 17.89 4.89
N ILE A 206 -5.19 18.39 5.11
CA ILE A 206 -4.18 18.56 4.06
C ILE A 206 -3.01 17.61 4.34
N THR A 207 -2.65 16.78 3.37
CA THR A 207 -1.52 15.85 3.52
C THR A 207 -0.80 15.58 2.20
N GLY A 208 0.52 15.62 2.24
CA GLY A 208 1.40 15.25 1.13
C GLY A 208 1.94 13.81 1.22
N GLY A 209 1.44 13.00 2.20
CA GLY A 209 2.01 11.72 2.59
C GLY A 209 3.07 11.87 3.69
N SER A 210 3.68 10.77 4.14
CA SER A 210 4.55 10.72 5.33
C SER A 210 5.75 11.69 5.33
N ARG A 211 6.22 12.09 4.16
CA ARG A 211 7.33 13.06 4.02
C ARG A 211 6.85 14.48 3.72
N GLY A 212 5.54 14.70 3.68
CA GLY A 212 4.96 15.95 3.19
C GLY A 212 5.10 16.12 1.68
N ALA A 213 4.59 17.23 1.17
CA ALA A 213 4.69 17.60 -0.25
C ALA A 213 4.89 19.11 -0.38
N ALA A 214 6.14 19.56 -0.55
CA ALA A 214 6.48 20.96 -0.66
C ALA A 214 5.64 21.76 -1.68
N PRO A 215 5.27 21.24 -2.87
CA PRO A 215 4.36 21.96 -3.76
C PRO A 215 2.96 22.19 -3.16
N ILE A 216 2.40 21.22 -2.43
CA ILE A 216 1.12 21.38 -1.74
C ILE A 216 1.28 22.39 -0.61
N ASN A 217 2.29 22.25 0.24
CA ASN A 217 2.55 23.16 1.35
C ASN A 217 2.67 24.60 0.88
N ARG A 218 3.46 24.87 -0.17
CA ARG A 218 3.60 26.21 -0.75
C ARG A 218 2.29 26.76 -1.31
N ALA A 219 1.53 25.95 -2.06
CA ALA A 219 0.26 26.39 -2.62
C ALA A 219 -0.76 26.73 -1.53
N VAL A 220 -0.82 25.95 -0.46
CA VAL A 220 -1.68 26.22 0.69
C VAL A 220 -1.29 27.50 1.38
N VAL A 221 0.00 27.69 1.70
CA VAL A 221 0.48 28.93 2.33
C VAL A 221 0.17 30.14 1.47
N ALA A 222 0.39 30.07 0.16
CA ALA A 222 0.05 31.15 -0.76
C ALA A 222 -1.48 31.40 -0.89
N SER A 223 -2.30 30.41 -0.55
CA SER A 223 -3.77 30.51 -0.58
C SER A 223 -4.33 31.21 0.69
N LEU A 224 -3.58 31.33 1.78
CA LEU A 224 -4.12 31.79 3.07
C LEU A 224 -4.74 33.19 2.97
N ASP A 225 -4.12 34.11 2.24
CA ASP A 225 -4.64 35.47 2.07
C ASP A 225 -5.97 35.49 1.28
N LEU A 226 -6.12 34.56 0.32
CA LEU A 226 -7.38 34.39 -0.44
C LEU A 226 -8.46 33.66 0.38
N LEU A 227 -8.07 32.81 1.32
CA LEU A 227 -8.96 32.10 2.24
C LEU A 227 -9.37 32.97 3.44
N ALA A 228 -8.62 34.06 3.75
CA ALA A 228 -8.81 34.93 4.90
C ALA A 228 -10.25 35.47 5.07
N PRO A 229 -10.98 35.89 4.00
CA PRO A 229 -12.35 36.37 4.13
C PRO A 229 -13.31 35.39 4.77
N ARG A 230 -13.00 34.07 4.72
CA ARG A 230 -13.84 32.99 5.27
C ARG A 230 -13.10 32.16 6.35
N LYS A 231 -11.99 32.64 6.91
CA LYS A 231 -11.16 31.89 7.86
C LYS A 231 -11.94 31.36 9.06
N ASN A 232 -12.94 32.11 9.56
CA ASN A 232 -13.78 31.70 10.69
C ASN A 232 -14.72 30.53 10.39
N GLN A 233 -14.91 30.22 9.11
CA GLN A 233 -15.70 29.07 8.65
C GLN A 233 -14.83 27.81 8.46
N LEU A 234 -13.51 27.93 8.56
CA LEU A 234 -12.54 26.88 8.25
C LEU A 234 -11.79 26.44 9.50
N PHE A 235 -11.54 25.14 9.60
CA PHE A 235 -10.56 24.54 10.50
C PHE A 235 -9.63 23.65 9.69
N VAL A 236 -8.32 23.88 9.76
CA VAL A 236 -7.36 23.16 8.92
C VAL A 236 -6.49 22.26 9.77
N VAL A 237 -6.40 20.97 9.39
CA VAL A 237 -5.36 20.06 9.87
C VAL A 237 -4.36 19.86 8.75
N HIS A 238 -3.10 20.26 8.96
CA HIS A 238 -2.09 20.21 7.90
C HIS A 238 -0.88 19.38 8.30
N GLN A 239 -0.73 18.21 7.68
CA GLN A 239 0.48 17.40 7.77
C GLN A 239 1.49 17.84 6.73
N THR A 240 2.55 18.49 7.16
CA THR A 240 3.54 19.15 6.29
C THR A 240 4.75 18.29 5.93
N GLY A 241 5.05 17.25 6.73
CA GLY A 241 6.38 16.64 6.81
C GLY A 241 7.32 17.49 7.64
N GLU A 242 8.40 16.89 8.15
CA GLU A 242 9.39 17.53 9.04
C GLU A 242 10.01 18.80 8.41
N ARG A 243 10.33 18.71 7.12
CA ARG A 243 11.10 19.74 6.41
C ARG A 243 10.42 21.11 6.39
N ASP A 244 9.12 21.13 6.10
CA ASP A 244 8.38 22.39 5.86
C ASP A 244 7.54 22.79 7.08
N TYR A 245 7.63 22.04 8.19
CA TYR A 245 6.78 22.21 9.37
C TYR A 245 6.81 23.61 9.95
N ASN A 246 8.00 24.13 10.25
CA ASN A 246 8.15 25.43 10.89
C ASN A 246 7.62 26.57 10.02
N ASP A 247 7.96 26.58 8.73
CA ASP A 247 7.55 27.63 7.80
C ASP A 247 6.02 27.68 7.64
N VAL A 248 5.41 26.50 7.48
CA VAL A 248 3.95 26.39 7.36
C VAL A 248 3.26 26.81 8.65
N ARG A 249 3.73 26.37 9.82
CA ARG A 249 3.17 26.74 11.11
C ARG A 249 3.19 28.25 11.34
N VAL A 250 4.32 28.91 11.03
CA VAL A 250 4.47 30.38 11.14
C VAL A 250 3.49 31.08 10.20
N ALA A 251 3.33 30.61 8.96
CA ALA A 251 2.43 31.21 7.99
C ALA A 251 0.96 31.21 8.43
N TYR A 252 0.49 30.11 9.04
CA TYR A 252 -0.86 30.02 9.61
C TYR A 252 -1.03 30.96 10.82
N ALA A 253 -0.03 30.99 11.73
CA ALA A 253 -0.07 31.81 12.93
C ALA A 253 -0.11 33.32 12.58
N GLN A 254 0.70 33.77 11.63
CA GLN A 254 0.74 35.17 11.19
C GLN A 254 -0.58 35.68 10.62
N ARG A 255 -1.41 34.78 10.09
CA ARG A 255 -2.71 35.07 9.49
C ARG A 255 -3.89 34.71 10.41
N GLU A 256 -3.57 34.27 11.64
CA GLU A 256 -4.55 33.91 12.67
C GLU A 256 -5.60 32.88 12.17
N PHE A 257 -5.15 31.87 11.44
CA PHE A 257 -6.03 30.76 11.02
C PHE A 257 -6.22 29.75 12.15
N HIS A 258 -7.44 29.23 12.28
CA HIS A 258 -7.70 28.07 13.12
C HIS A 258 -7.12 26.83 12.46
N ALA A 259 -5.90 26.48 12.82
CA ALA A 259 -5.18 25.37 12.20
C ALA A 259 -4.37 24.55 13.21
N GLU A 260 -4.37 23.24 13.02
CA GLU A 260 -3.46 22.28 13.63
C GLU A 260 -2.40 21.89 12.58
N VAL A 261 -1.17 22.36 12.76
CA VAL A 261 -0.05 22.05 11.86
C VAL A 261 0.86 21.04 12.53
N VAL A 262 1.09 19.90 11.87
CA VAL A 262 1.89 18.79 12.41
C VAL A 262 2.87 18.27 11.37
N PRO A 263 4.04 17.77 11.78
CA PRO A 263 4.97 17.15 10.84
C PRO A 263 4.48 15.80 10.35
N PHE A 264 3.78 15.05 11.22
CA PHE A 264 3.27 13.70 10.93
C PHE A 264 1.97 13.42 11.70
N ILE A 265 1.06 12.66 11.09
CA ILE A 265 -0.19 12.19 11.70
C ILE A 265 -0.09 10.67 11.90
N GLU A 266 -0.18 10.22 13.15
CA GLU A 266 -0.18 8.80 13.48
C GLU A 266 -1.54 8.15 13.19
N ASN A 267 -2.61 8.78 13.63
CA ASN A 267 -3.99 8.29 13.56
C ASN A 267 -4.75 8.88 12.36
N MET A 268 -4.32 8.51 11.15
CA MET A 268 -4.87 9.07 9.91
C MET A 268 -6.38 8.79 9.75
N ALA A 269 -6.86 7.60 10.13
CA ALA A 269 -8.28 7.25 10.01
C ALA A 269 -9.18 8.16 10.87
N GLU A 270 -8.72 8.53 12.06
CA GLU A 270 -9.44 9.48 12.93
C GLU A 270 -9.51 10.87 12.28
N ARG A 271 -8.41 11.34 11.66
CA ARG A 271 -8.40 12.62 10.95
C ARG A 271 -9.31 12.60 9.71
N PHE A 272 -9.39 11.45 9.03
CA PHE A 272 -10.37 11.25 7.95
C PHE A 272 -11.81 11.33 8.49
N ALA A 273 -12.09 10.72 9.65
CA ALA A 273 -13.41 10.78 10.25
C ALA A 273 -13.86 12.22 10.57
N GLN A 274 -12.93 13.08 10.97
CA GLN A 274 -13.19 14.49 11.32
C GLN A 274 -13.26 15.41 10.11
N ALA A 275 -12.65 15.05 8.97
CA ALA A 275 -12.55 15.89 7.80
C ALA A 275 -13.85 15.98 7.00
N ASP A 276 -14.17 17.17 6.52
CA ASP A 276 -15.19 17.43 5.48
C ASP A 276 -14.59 17.35 4.09
N LEU A 277 -13.32 17.69 3.96
CA LEU A 277 -12.58 17.69 2.71
C LEU A 277 -11.14 17.26 2.95
N ILE A 278 -10.61 16.42 2.07
CA ILE A 278 -9.21 15.99 2.09
C ILE A 278 -8.49 16.55 0.88
N VAL A 279 -7.37 17.26 1.09
CA VAL A 279 -6.47 17.72 0.03
C VAL A 279 -5.19 16.89 0.11
N CYS A 280 -4.93 16.05 -0.89
CA CYS A 280 -3.84 15.09 -0.79
C CYS A 280 -3.26 14.65 -2.15
N ARG A 281 -2.17 13.86 -2.09
CA ARG A 281 -1.65 13.12 -3.24
C ARG A 281 -2.60 11.96 -3.59
N SER A 282 -2.48 11.46 -4.83
CA SER A 282 -3.30 10.36 -5.38
C SER A 282 -2.51 9.06 -5.54
N GLY A 283 -1.65 8.74 -4.57
CA GLY A 283 -1.07 7.39 -4.48
C GLY A 283 -2.17 6.35 -4.30
N ALA A 284 -1.98 5.16 -4.84
CA ALA A 284 -3.02 4.12 -4.86
C ALA A 284 -3.60 3.80 -3.47
N ILE A 285 -2.76 3.73 -2.44
CA ILE A 285 -3.21 3.50 -1.05
C ILE A 285 -4.06 4.68 -0.57
N THR A 286 -3.63 5.93 -0.78
CA THR A 286 -4.39 7.11 -0.37
C THR A 286 -5.76 7.16 -1.05
N VAL A 287 -5.81 6.86 -2.35
CA VAL A 287 -7.08 6.76 -3.11
C VAL A 287 -7.98 5.68 -2.51
N ALA A 288 -7.43 4.52 -2.18
CA ALA A 288 -8.18 3.43 -1.56
C ALA A 288 -8.64 3.78 -0.13
N GLU A 289 -7.82 4.48 0.67
CA GLU A 289 -8.18 4.99 2.00
C GLU A 289 -9.31 6.03 1.93
N VAL A 290 -9.24 6.97 0.97
CA VAL A 290 -10.31 7.95 0.69
C VAL A 290 -11.62 7.24 0.33
N SER A 291 -11.54 6.22 -0.53
CA SER A 291 -12.70 5.41 -0.91
C SER A 291 -13.27 4.63 0.28
N ALA A 292 -12.42 3.97 1.06
CA ALA A 292 -12.84 3.19 2.22
C ALA A 292 -13.51 4.07 3.29
N ALA A 293 -12.93 5.23 3.57
CA ALA A 293 -13.50 6.20 4.50
C ALA A 293 -14.73 6.92 3.94
N GLY A 294 -14.96 6.88 2.61
CA GLY A 294 -16.03 7.60 1.95
C GLY A 294 -15.94 9.09 2.23
N ARG A 295 -14.80 9.71 1.91
CA ARG A 295 -14.59 11.16 2.11
C ARG A 295 -14.40 11.88 0.80
N ALA A 296 -14.88 13.12 0.73
CA ALA A 296 -14.62 14.01 -0.40
C ALA A 296 -13.15 14.40 -0.45
N ALA A 297 -12.55 14.41 -1.65
CA ALA A 297 -11.15 14.75 -1.80
C ALA A 297 -10.86 15.65 -3.01
N ILE A 298 -9.83 16.49 -2.87
CA ILE A 298 -9.12 17.15 -3.97
C ILE A 298 -7.77 16.45 -4.11
N PHE A 299 -7.58 15.71 -5.19
CA PHE A 299 -6.31 15.08 -5.48
C PHE A 299 -5.37 16.02 -6.22
N ILE A 300 -4.13 16.06 -5.75
CA ILE A 300 -3.01 16.78 -6.38
C ILE A 300 -1.94 15.75 -6.73
N PRO A 301 -1.98 15.16 -7.93
CA PRO A 301 -1.05 14.13 -8.34
C PRO A 301 0.40 14.61 -8.30
N PHE A 302 1.33 13.75 -7.89
CA PHE A 302 2.76 14.05 -7.96
C PHE A 302 3.24 14.00 -9.42
N ALA A 303 3.66 15.14 -9.96
CA ALA A 303 4.02 15.28 -11.38
C ALA A 303 5.19 14.38 -11.82
N ALA A 304 6.17 14.16 -10.92
CA ALA A 304 7.31 13.29 -11.19
C ALA A 304 7.05 11.80 -10.84
N ALA A 305 5.79 11.43 -10.60
CA ALA A 305 5.45 10.02 -10.37
C ALA A 305 5.76 9.19 -11.62
N THR A 306 6.44 8.08 -11.40
CA THR A 306 6.79 7.13 -12.46
C THR A 306 5.54 6.72 -13.23
N ASP A 307 5.59 6.77 -14.58
CA ASP A 307 4.52 6.36 -15.50
C ASP A 307 3.17 7.06 -15.26
N ALA A 308 3.19 8.28 -14.68
CA ALA A 308 1.98 9.08 -14.39
C ALA A 308 0.92 8.35 -13.53
N HIS A 309 1.31 7.35 -12.72
CA HIS A 309 0.36 6.54 -11.92
C HIS A 309 -0.60 7.39 -11.11
N GLN A 310 -0.09 8.42 -10.39
CA GLN A 310 -0.94 9.25 -9.56
C GLN A 310 -1.97 10.03 -10.38
N MET A 311 -1.58 10.53 -11.54
CA MET A 311 -2.52 11.21 -12.44
C MET A 311 -3.64 10.28 -12.88
N ARG A 312 -3.33 9.05 -13.29
CA ARG A 312 -4.34 8.05 -13.70
C ARG A 312 -5.27 7.65 -12.55
N ASN A 313 -4.73 7.44 -11.35
CA ASN A 313 -5.54 7.15 -10.16
C ASN A 313 -6.52 8.30 -9.86
N ALA A 314 -6.06 9.56 -9.88
CA ALA A 314 -6.92 10.73 -9.66
C ALA A 314 -7.96 10.92 -10.76
N GLN A 315 -7.60 10.68 -12.04
CA GLN A 315 -8.52 10.74 -13.17
C GLN A 315 -9.66 9.72 -13.04
N ALA A 316 -9.37 8.50 -12.59
CA ALA A 316 -10.38 7.47 -12.35
C ALA A 316 -11.37 7.92 -11.26
N MET A 317 -10.90 8.47 -10.15
CA MET A 317 -11.76 9.01 -9.09
C MET A 317 -12.60 10.21 -9.56
N ARG A 318 -12.01 11.11 -10.36
CA ARG A 318 -12.72 12.24 -10.95
C ARG A 318 -13.81 11.78 -11.94
N ALA A 319 -13.50 10.81 -12.79
CA ALA A 319 -14.44 10.25 -13.75
C ALA A 319 -15.64 9.59 -13.07
N ALA A 320 -15.41 8.94 -11.90
CA ALA A 320 -16.48 8.40 -11.07
C ALA A 320 -17.26 9.48 -10.30
N GLY A 321 -16.85 10.75 -10.37
CA GLY A 321 -17.43 11.85 -9.60
C GLY A 321 -17.17 11.76 -8.09
N ALA A 322 -16.18 10.96 -7.69
CA ALA A 322 -15.81 10.70 -6.29
C ALA A 322 -14.76 11.69 -5.74
N ALA A 323 -14.11 12.47 -6.61
CA ALA A 323 -13.11 13.45 -6.20
C ALA A 323 -12.96 14.59 -7.21
N ARG A 324 -12.31 15.68 -6.76
CA ARG A 324 -11.76 16.72 -7.60
C ARG A 324 -10.30 16.42 -7.92
N LEU A 325 -9.81 17.00 -9.00
CA LEU A 325 -8.43 16.86 -9.47
C LEU A 325 -7.86 18.21 -9.83
N ILE A 326 -6.72 18.56 -9.23
CA ILE A 326 -5.89 19.69 -9.63
C ILE A 326 -4.52 19.13 -10.05
N PRO A 327 -4.16 19.16 -11.34
CA PRO A 327 -2.81 18.85 -11.79
C PRO A 327 -1.78 19.75 -11.08
N GLN A 328 -0.59 19.21 -10.77
CA GLN A 328 0.39 19.97 -9.96
C GLN A 328 0.91 21.23 -10.68
N ASP A 329 0.95 21.25 -11.99
CA ASP A 329 1.30 22.40 -12.83
C ASP A 329 0.20 23.49 -12.86
N GLU A 330 -1.05 23.11 -12.59
CA GLU A 330 -2.18 24.04 -12.42
C GLU A 330 -2.37 24.45 -10.95
N LEU A 331 -1.57 23.92 -10.03
CA LEU A 331 -1.72 24.18 -8.60
C LEU A 331 -1.22 25.58 -8.24
N GLY A 332 -2.15 26.51 -8.18
CA GLY A 332 -1.91 27.88 -7.70
C GLY A 332 -2.88 28.29 -6.59
N PRO A 333 -2.61 29.40 -5.88
CA PRO A 333 -3.41 29.83 -4.74
C PRO A 333 -4.88 30.06 -5.12
N GLY A 334 -5.16 30.72 -6.23
CA GLY A 334 -6.52 30.98 -6.71
C GLY A 334 -7.26 29.68 -7.09
N ARG A 335 -6.59 28.74 -7.77
CA ARG A 335 -7.18 27.46 -8.15
C ARG A 335 -7.59 26.64 -6.94
N LEU A 336 -6.69 26.51 -5.95
CA LEU A 336 -6.97 25.76 -4.73
C LEU A 336 -8.08 26.42 -3.91
N THR A 337 -8.04 27.74 -3.72
CA THR A 337 -9.08 28.49 -3.00
C THR A 337 -10.45 28.33 -3.64
N ASN A 338 -10.55 28.48 -4.97
CA ASN A 338 -11.81 28.35 -5.70
C ASN A 338 -12.41 26.94 -5.56
N GLU A 339 -11.62 25.88 -5.61
CA GLU A 339 -12.13 24.52 -5.41
C GLU A 339 -12.61 24.31 -3.96
N ILE A 340 -11.87 24.83 -2.96
CA ILE A 340 -12.28 24.76 -1.55
C ILE A 340 -13.61 25.50 -1.34
N PHE A 341 -13.73 26.75 -1.79
CA PHE A 341 -14.97 27.53 -1.63
C PHE A 341 -16.15 26.92 -2.41
N SER A 342 -15.90 26.43 -3.63
CA SER A 342 -16.93 25.73 -4.40
C SER A 342 -17.53 24.54 -3.68
N LEU A 343 -16.71 23.80 -2.90
CA LEU A 343 -17.18 22.67 -2.10
C LEU A 343 -17.81 23.11 -0.78
N LEU A 344 -17.22 24.08 -0.08
CA LEU A 344 -17.78 24.67 1.12
C LEU A 344 -19.21 25.19 0.91
N ASP A 345 -19.48 25.80 -0.24
CA ASP A 345 -20.80 26.36 -0.59
C ASP A 345 -21.79 25.32 -1.11
N GLN A 346 -21.34 24.07 -1.32
CA GLN A 346 -22.16 22.98 -1.90
C GLN A 346 -22.11 21.69 -1.06
N PRO A 347 -22.67 21.66 0.16
CA PRO A 347 -22.64 20.47 1.02
C PRO A 347 -23.23 19.22 0.36
N ARG A 348 -24.29 19.39 -0.46
CA ARG A 348 -24.90 18.28 -1.21
C ARG A 348 -23.91 17.62 -2.17
N ARG A 349 -23.05 18.41 -2.79
CA ARG A 349 -22.02 17.91 -3.70
C ARG A 349 -20.94 17.12 -2.96
N ILE A 350 -20.58 17.54 -1.74
CA ILE A 350 -19.66 16.79 -0.90
C ILE A 350 -20.27 15.43 -0.57
N ALA A 351 -21.53 15.38 -0.12
CA ALA A 351 -22.23 14.14 0.19
C ALA A 351 -22.30 13.18 -1.01
N GLU A 352 -22.58 13.73 -2.23
CA GLU A 352 -22.53 12.92 -3.46
C GLU A 352 -21.14 12.37 -3.76
N MET A 353 -20.08 13.16 -3.58
CA MET A 353 -18.70 12.71 -3.75
C MET A 353 -18.35 11.61 -2.77
N GLU A 354 -18.74 11.75 -1.50
CA GLU A 354 -18.52 10.77 -0.44
C GLU A 354 -19.23 9.44 -0.72
N GLN A 355 -20.49 9.50 -1.15
CA GLN A 355 -21.26 8.32 -1.54
C GLN A 355 -20.58 7.57 -2.70
N ARG A 356 -20.16 8.32 -3.73
CA ARG A 356 -19.47 7.74 -4.89
C ARG A 356 -18.09 7.19 -4.52
N ALA A 357 -17.33 7.86 -3.65
CA ALA A 357 -16.08 7.37 -3.14
C ALA A 357 -16.26 6.04 -2.39
N ARG A 358 -17.24 5.98 -1.49
CA ARG A 358 -17.56 4.76 -0.73
C ARG A 358 -18.01 3.60 -1.61
N ALA A 359 -18.72 3.86 -2.71
CA ALA A 359 -19.13 2.83 -3.68
C ALA A 359 -17.94 2.19 -4.41
N LEU A 360 -16.78 2.86 -4.47
CA LEU A 360 -15.55 2.31 -5.04
C LEU A 360 -14.73 1.48 -4.05
N ALA A 361 -15.08 1.50 -2.77
CA ALA A 361 -14.37 0.77 -1.73
C ALA A 361 -14.43 -0.75 -1.93
N ARG A 362 -13.35 -1.45 -1.55
CA ARG A 362 -13.22 -2.90 -1.65
C ARG A 362 -12.86 -3.48 -0.26
N PRO A 363 -13.85 -3.68 0.62
CA PRO A 363 -13.58 -4.08 2.00
C PRO A 363 -12.96 -5.47 2.12
N ARG A 364 -13.16 -6.35 1.15
CA ARG A 364 -12.60 -7.70 1.12
C ARG A 364 -11.25 -7.82 0.38
N ALA A 365 -10.59 -6.70 0.07
CA ALA A 365 -9.37 -6.73 -0.74
C ALA A 365 -8.26 -7.60 -0.13
N VAL A 366 -8.10 -7.59 1.18
CA VAL A 366 -7.10 -8.41 1.89
C VAL A 366 -7.49 -9.89 1.83
N GLU A 367 -8.74 -10.19 2.17
CA GLU A 367 -9.28 -11.54 2.16
C GLU A 367 -9.24 -12.16 0.76
N ASP A 368 -9.63 -11.40 -0.27
CA ASP A 368 -9.63 -11.87 -1.68
C ASP A 368 -8.19 -12.16 -2.16
N ILE A 369 -7.19 -11.39 -1.73
CA ILE A 369 -5.77 -11.69 -2.03
C ILE A 369 -5.33 -12.97 -1.31
N VAL A 370 -5.69 -13.14 -0.04
CA VAL A 370 -5.31 -14.34 0.71
C VAL A 370 -6.05 -15.57 0.16
N ASP A 371 -7.29 -15.45 -0.33
CA ASP A 371 -8.00 -16.51 -1.03
C ASP A 371 -7.23 -16.96 -2.30
N LEU A 372 -6.67 -16.03 -3.07
CA LEU A 372 -5.82 -16.37 -4.22
C LEU A 372 -4.53 -17.10 -3.80
N LEU A 373 -3.91 -16.66 -2.70
CA LEU A 373 -2.69 -17.27 -2.17
C LEU A 373 -2.97 -18.68 -1.65
N ASP A 374 -4.04 -18.87 -0.89
CA ASP A 374 -4.47 -20.20 -0.39
C ASP A 374 -4.78 -21.18 -1.51
N GLY A 375 -5.48 -20.72 -2.56
CA GLY A 375 -5.81 -21.53 -3.72
C GLY A 375 -4.61 -21.97 -4.56
N LEU A 376 -3.48 -21.27 -4.41
CA LEU A 376 -2.23 -21.59 -5.11
C LEU A 376 -1.21 -22.31 -4.22
N ALA A 377 -1.29 -22.13 -2.89
CA ALA A 377 -0.38 -22.77 -1.95
C ALA A 377 -0.45 -24.29 -2.09
N ARG A 378 0.72 -24.92 -2.19
CA ARG A 378 0.80 -26.37 -2.29
C ARG A 378 0.23 -27.02 -1.03
N PRO A 379 -0.52 -28.15 -1.13
CA PRO A 379 -0.92 -28.87 0.05
C PRO A 379 0.31 -29.34 0.82
N ALA A 380 0.29 -29.19 2.15
CA ALA A 380 1.33 -29.70 3.02
C ALA A 380 1.50 -31.20 2.79
N GLY A 381 2.61 -31.62 2.15
CA GLY A 381 2.92 -33.06 1.93
C GLY A 381 2.87 -33.56 0.49
N GLY A 382 2.52 -32.76 -0.51
CA GLY A 382 2.53 -33.16 -1.92
C GLY A 382 3.97 -33.28 -2.47
N LYS A 383 4.51 -34.50 -2.57
CA LYS A 383 5.69 -34.78 -3.41
C LYS A 383 5.32 -34.40 -4.85
N GLY A 384 6.14 -33.56 -5.49
CA GLY A 384 5.97 -33.21 -6.88
C GLY A 384 5.89 -34.47 -7.74
N VAL A 385 4.73 -34.69 -8.36
CA VAL A 385 4.58 -35.68 -9.41
C VAL A 385 5.41 -35.19 -10.58
N GLY A 386 6.57 -35.83 -10.79
CA GLY A 386 7.40 -35.60 -11.95
C GLY A 386 6.55 -35.83 -13.21
N ARG A 387 6.45 -34.82 -14.06
CA ARG A 387 5.99 -35.00 -15.43
C ARG A 387 7.09 -35.79 -16.17
N GLN A 388 6.77 -37.03 -16.55
CA GLN A 388 7.46 -37.75 -17.62
C GLN A 388 7.20 -37.04 -18.97
#